data_c123986c9df1670bb6415ae790fcb47e
#
_entry.id   c123986c9df1670bb6415ae790fcb47e
#
_cell.length_a   1.000
_cell.length_b   1.000
_cell.length_c   1.000
_cell.angle_alpha   90.00
_cell.angle_beta   90.00
_cell.angle_gamma   90.00
#
_symmetry.space_group_name_H-M   'P 1'
#
loop_
_entity.id
_entity.type
_entity.pdbx_description
1 polymer ?
#
loop_
_entity_poly.entity_id
_entity_poly.type
_entity_poly.pdbx_seq_one_letter_code
_entity_poly.pdbx_strand_id
1 'polypeptide(L)'
;MFLALAFLLAPPPADCTYDRAAMLALDQQAFDQDMTGGWRGLSQRGCEAEAADLIHDWHTAHPPQDPTRAGLLFWHEGQLRANLNQKTQAIALFEQARKTEEQDAGFGWNLYVDGSIAFLRGDRAAFDAAHARLAALPRPAGFDPRGPDGKPVAIRWPMNLNVLDGFARCWGMPYKQAYGCAVPMQRVIRPAA
;
A
#
# COMPACT_ATOMS: atom_id res chain seq x y z
N MET A 1 -8.40 -49.18 17.89
CA MET A 1 -7.54 -48.07 17.45
C MET A 1 -8.46 -46.86 17.21
N PHE A 2 -8.58 -45.99 18.23
CA PHE A 2 -9.46 -44.82 18.17
C PHE A 2 -8.69 -43.67 17.54
N LEU A 3 -9.11 -43.20 16.35
CA LEU A 3 -8.61 -41.95 15.77
C LEU A 3 -9.25 -40.78 16.53
N ALA A 4 -8.48 -40.08 17.33
CA ALA A 4 -8.89 -38.83 17.93
C ALA A 4 -8.90 -37.75 16.82
N LEU A 5 -10.08 -37.33 16.40
CA LEU A 5 -10.30 -36.20 15.49
C LEU A 5 -10.04 -34.91 16.30
N ALA A 6 -8.88 -34.29 16.14
CA ALA A 6 -8.61 -32.99 16.74
C ALA A 6 -9.39 -31.93 15.98
N PHE A 7 -10.47 -31.42 16.58
CA PHE A 7 -11.12 -30.20 16.11
C PHE A 7 -10.19 -29.00 16.34
N LEU A 8 -9.57 -28.51 15.30
CA LEU A 8 -8.91 -27.20 15.31
C LEU A 8 -10.02 -26.15 15.49
N LEU A 9 -10.16 -25.60 16.70
CA LEU A 9 -11.01 -24.46 16.96
C LEU A 9 -10.48 -23.27 16.14
N ALA A 10 -11.34 -22.71 15.30
CA ALA A 10 -11.03 -21.46 14.60
C ALA A 10 -10.73 -20.36 15.65
N PRO A 11 -9.75 -19.49 15.42
CA PRO A 11 -9.51 -18.37 16.32
C PRO A 11 -10.78 -17.51 16.42
N PRO A 12 -11.02 -16.87 17.58
CA PRO A 12 -12.16 -15.98 17.73
C PRO A 12 -12.06 -14.83 16.68
N PRO A 13 -13.21 -14.31 16.21
CA PRO A 13 -13.22 -13.19 15.28
C PRO A 13 -12.51 -11.99 15.89
N ALA A 14 -11.80 -11.22 15.07
CA ALA A 14 -11.12 -10.01 15.51
C ALA A 14 -12.13 -8.99 16.05
N ASP A 15 -11.75 -8.31 17.14
CA ASP A 15 -12.53 -7.15 17.61
C ASP A 15 -12.23 -5.94 16.72
N CYS A 16 -13.20 -5.57 15.89
CA CYS A 16 -13.14 -4.46 14.96
C CYS A 16 -13.81 -3.18 15.47
N THR A 17 -14.15 -3.14 16.78
CA THR A 17 -14.70 -1.93 17.38
C THR A 17 -13.66 -0.81 17.47
N TYR A 18 -14.11 0.44 17.27
CA TYR A 18 -13.29 1.63 17.39
C TYR A 18 -14.16 2.86 17.63
N ASP A 19 -13.59 3.90 18.21
CA ASP A 19 -14.23 5.20 18.34
C ASP A 19 -14.10 5.98 17.02
N ARG A 20 -15.17 5.94 16.20
CA ARG A 20 -15.18 6.61 14.90
C ARG A 20 -15.00 8.12 15.05
N ALA A 21 -15.58 8.76 16.06
CA ALA A 21 -15.49 10.20 16.24
C ALA A 21 -14.06 10.60 16.59
N ALA A 22 -13.40 9.87 17.48
CA ALA A 22 -12.02 10.09 17.85
C ALA A 22 -11.08 9.89 16.61
N MET A 23 -11.33 8.87 15.80
CA MET A 23 -10.53 8.61 14.58
C MET A 23 -10.69 9.72 13.54
N LEU A 24 -11.91 10.21 13.32
CA LEU A 24 -12.16 11.30 12.38
C LEU A 24 -11.64 12.66 12.88
N ALA A 25 -11.38 12.82 14.17
CA ALA A 25 -10.77 14.03 14.74
C ALA A 25 -9.25 14.09 14.59
N LEU A 26 -8.60 12.99 14.17
CA LEU A 26 -7.16 12.96 13.94
C LEU A 26 -6.77 13.81 12.73
N ASP A 27 -5.62 14.50 12.82
CA ASP A 27 -4.99 15.07 11.65
C ASP A 27 -4.44 13.98 10.71
N GLN A 28 -4.08 14.35 9.49
CA GLN A 28 -3.62 13.39 8.49
C GLN A 28 -2.35 12.64 8.92
N GLN A 29 -1.46 13.28 9.68
CA GLN A 29 -0.24 12.65 10.15
C GLN A 29 -0.55 11.52 11.14
N ALA A 30 -1.39 11.79 12.14
CA ALA A 30 -1.80 10.81 13.14
C ALA A 30 -2.74 9.75 12.53
N PHE A 31 -3.60 10.15 11.60
CA PHE A 31 -4.54 9.24 10.96
C PHE A 31 -3.87 8.24 10.01
N ASP A 32 -2.91 8.72 9.18
CA ASP A 32 -2.35 7.92 8.07
C ASP A 32 -0.88 7.57 8.23
N GLN A 33 -0.06 8.40 8.87
CA GLN A 33 1.39 8.18 8.93
C GLN A 33 1.86 7.56 10.25
N ASP A 34 1.01 7.46 11.27
CA ASP A 34 1.29 6.66 12.46
C ASP A 34 1.18 5.17 12.13
N MET A 35 2.30 4.45 12.22
CA MET A 35 2.38 3.02 11.88
C MET A 35 1.63 2.13 12.86
N THR A 36 1.23 2.65 14.02
CA THR A 36 0.54 1.90 15.09
C THR A 36 -0.86 2.44 15.39
N GLY A 37 -1.16 3.64 14.93
CA GLY A 37 -2.42 4.35 15.16
C GLY A 37 -3.31 4.46 13.92
N GLY A 38 -4.29 5.35 14.01
CA GLY A 38 -5.25 5.62 12.97
C GLY A 38 -5.91 4.36 12.39
N TRP A 39 -6.13 4.35 11.09
CA TRP A 39 -6.71 3.19 10.38
C TRP A 39 -5.82 1.93 10.43
N ARG A 40 -4.49 2.10 10.59
CA ARG A 40 -3.55 0.97 10.60
C ARG A 40 -3.77 0.04 11.77
N GLY A 41 -4.17 0.57 12.92
CA GLY A 41 -4.52 -0.24 14.09
C GLY A 41 -5.66 -1.22 13.83
N LEU A 42 -6.66 -0.84 13.02
CA LEU A 42 -7.73 -1.73 12.56
C LEU A 42 -7.19 -2.80 11.60
N SER A 43 -6.46 -2.38 10.57
CA SER A 43 -5.90 -3.30 9.59
C SER A 43 -4.97 -4.36 10.21
N GLN A 44 -4.16 -3.98 11.20
CA GLN A 44 -3.26 -4.90 11.92
C GLN A 44 -4.01 -5.96 12.73
N ARG A 45 -5.22 -5.64 13.21
CA ARG A 45 -6.12 -6.62 13.87
C ARG A 45 -6.87 -7.51 12.88
N GLY A 46 -6.70 -7.33 11.57
CA GLY A 46 -7.41 -8.04 10.52
C GLY A 46 -8.75 -7.43 10.12
N CYS A 47 -9.06 -6.22 10.62
CA CYS A 47 -10.29 -5.48 10.34
C CYS A 47 -10.14 -4.60 9.09
N GLU A 48 -9.83 -5.21 7.95
CA GLU A 48 -9.50 -4.47 6.72
C GLU A 48 -10.72 -3.77 6.11
N ALA A 49 -11.92 -4.30 6.31
CA ALA A 49 -13.15 -3.67 5.83
C ALA A 49 -13.43 -2.37 6.59
N GLU A 50 -13.39 -2.43 7.91
CA GLU A 50 -13.56 -1.28 8.80
C GLU A 50 -12.46 -0.23 8.60
N ALA A 51 -11.24 -0.68 8.36
CA ALA A 51 -10.12 0.21 8.05
C ALA A 51 -10.34 0.94 6.71
N ALA A 52 -10.81 0.25 5.67
CA ALA A 52 -11.11 0.85 4.37
C ALA A 52 -12.27 1.85 4.47
N ASP A 53 -13.35 1.47 5.18
CA ASP A 53 -14.50 2.34 5.39
C ASP A 53 -14.13 3.58 6.22
N LEU A 54 -13.27 3.42 7.22
CA LEU A 54 -12.76 4.53 8.02
C LEU A 54 -11.91 5.51 7.20
N ILE A 55 -11.07 5.03 6.26
CA ILE A 55 -10.33 5.92 5.35
C ILE A 55 -11.30 6.68 4.46
N HIS A 56 -12.31 6.01 3.91
CA HIS A 56 -13.36 6.64 3.11
C HIS A 56 -14.10 7.75 3.87
N ASP A 57 -14.49 7.46 5.11
CA ASP A 57 -15.16 8.42 5.99
C ASP A 57 -14.27 9.61 6.29
N TRP A 58 -12.98 9.38 6.54
CA TRP A 58 -12.03 10.43 6.81
C TRP A 58 -11.84 11.37 5.62
N HIS A 59 -11.73 10.83 4.40
CA HIS A 59 -11.71 11.62 3.16
C HIS A 59 -12.94 12.51 3.00
N THR A 60 -14.09 11.95 3.32
CA THR A 60 -15.37 12.67 3.23
C THR A 60 -15.44 13.82 4.24
N ALA A 61 -14.95 13.59 5.46
CA ALA A 61 -14.92 14.59 6.53
C ALA A 61 -13.83 15.66 6.32
N HIS A 62 -12.76 15.33 5.60
CA HIS A 62 -11.60 16.19 5.37
C HIS A 62 -11.30 16.30 3.86
N PRO A 63 -12.13 17.01 3.09
CA PRO A 63 -11.86 17.19 1.68
C PRO A 63 -10.49 17.84 1.49
N PRO A 64 -9.67 17.32 0.59
CA PRO A 64 -8.27 17.69 0.48
C PRO A 64 -8.12 19.12 0.00
N GLN A 65 -7.33 19.91 0.73
CA GLN A 65 -6.85 21.22 0.27
C GLN A 65 -5.65 21.07 -0.67
N ASP A 66 -4.91 19.96 -0.55
CA ASP A 66 -3.78 19.58 -1.39
C ASP A 66 -4.06 18.22 -2.04
N PRO A 67 -4.30 18.17 -3.36
CA PRO A 67 -4.57 16.93 -4.08
C PRO A 67 -3.46 15.86 -3.93
N THR A 68 -2.20 16.27 -3.70
CA THR A 68 -1.08 15.33 -3.56
C THR A 68 -1.17 14.50 -2.30
N ARG A 69 -1.68 15.09 -1.21
CA ARG A 69 -1.88 14.39 0.07
C ARG A 69 -3.07 13.44 0.03
N ALA A 70 -4.13 13.82 -0.70
CA ALA A 70 -5.28 12.96 -0.92
C ALA A 70 -4.89 11.66 -1.65
N GLY A 71 -4.01 11.75 -2.63
CA GLY A 71 -3.58 10.61 -3.44
C GLY A 71 -3.06 9.43 -2.62
N LEU A 72 -2.34 9.69 -1.52
CA LEU A 72 -1.81 8.62 -0.67
C LEU A 72 -2.92 7.89 0.11
N LEU A 73 -3.92 8.60 0.58
CA LEU A 73 -5.06 7.99 1.27
C LEU A 73 -5.93 7.17 0.31
N PHE A 74 -6.21 7.66 -0.92
CA PHE A 74 -6.85 6.86 -1.96
C PHE A 74 -6.07 5.59 -2.26
N TRP A 75 -4.74 5.67 -2.27
CA TRP A 75 -3.89 4.51 -2.44
C TRP A 75 -4.07 3.49 -1.32
N HIS A 76 -4.03 3.92 -0.06
CA HIS A 76 -4.18 3.02 1.09
C HIS A 76 -5.58 2.39 1.17
N GLU A 77 -6.66 3.17 0.93
CA GLU A 77 -8.00 2.60 0.82
C GLU A 77 -8.06 1.57 -0.32
N GLY A 78 -7.51 1.92 -1.49
CA GLY A 78 -7.45 1.02 -2.65
C GLY A 78 -6.75 -0.30 -2.36
N GLN A 79 -5.65 -0.28 -1.59
CA GLN A 79 -4.95 -1.49 -1.16
C GLN A 79 -5.82 -2.38 -0.25
N LEU A 80 -6.54 -1.78 0.71
CA LEU A 80 -7.45 -2.52 1.58
C LEU A 80 -8.62 -3.11 0.78
N ARG A 81 -9.21 -2.34 -0.14
CA ARG A 81 -10.26 -2.83 -1.06
C ARG A 81 -9.75 -3.97 -1.94
N ALA A 82 -8.51 -3.91 -2.42
CA ALA A 82 -7.88 -4.99 -3.18
C ALA A 82 -7.67 -6.25 -2.33
N ASN A 83 -7.25 -6.11 -1.07
CA ASN A 83 -7.13 -7.22 -0.13
C ASN A 83 -8.46 -7.93 0.09
N LEU A 84 -9.57 -7.17 0.12
CA LEU A 84 -10.94 -7.67 0.25
C LEU A 84 -11.52 -8.19 -1.09
N ASN A 85 -10.71 -8.27 -2.14
CA ASN A 85 -11.13 -8.66 -3.50
C ASN A 85 -12.20 -7.73 -4.12
N GLN A 86 -12.31 -6.49 -3.63
CA GLN A 86 -13.17 -5.44 -4.18
C GLN A 86 -12.47 -4.72 -5.33
N LYS A 87 -12.12 -5.46 -6.39
CA LYS A 87 -11.22 -5.02 -7.46
C LYS A 87 -11.68 -3.75 -8.17
N THR A 88 -12.97 -3.60 -8.45
CA THR A 88 -13.50 -2.41 -9.14
C THR A 88 -13.29 -1.14 -8.31
N GLN A 89 -13.58 -1.19 -7.01
CA GLN A 89 -13.37 -0.08 -6.09
C GLN A 89 -11.88 0.22 -5.95
N ALA A 90 -11.04 -0.80 -5.76
CA ALA A 90 -9.60 -0.66 -5.67
C ALA A 90 -8.99 0.03 -6.89
N ILE A 91 -9.39 -0.37 -8.11
CA ILE A 91 -8.92 0.24 -9.36
C ILE A 91 -9.34 1.71 -9.44
N ALA A 92 -10.59 2.04 -9.10
CA ALA A 92 -11.07 3.43 -9.11
C ALA A 92 -10.28 4.32 -8.14
N LEU A 93 -9.94 3.79 -6.96
CA LEU A 93 -9.12 4.49 -5.96
C LEU A 93 -7.66 4.63 -6.40
N PHE A 94 -7.09 3.61 -7.01
CA PHE A 94 -5.73 3.69 -7.57
C PHE A 94 -5.63 4.72 -8.70
N GLU A 95 -6.65 4.86 -9.54
CA GLU A 95 -6.70 5.92 -10.55
C GLU A 95 -6.72 7.31 -9.91
N GLN A 96 -7.43 7.50 -8.77
CA GLN A 96 -7.44 8.75 -8.01
C GLN A 96 -6.13 9.02 -7.28
N ALA A 97 -5.31 8.01 -7.04
CA ALA A 97 -4.00 8.13 -6.42
C ALA A 97 -2.90 8.58 -7.39
N ARG A 98 -3.21 8.76 -8.69
CA ARG A 98 -2.24 9.22 -9.68
C ARG A 98 -1.72 10.62 -9.38
N LYS A 99 -0.50 10.85 -9.72
CA LYS A 99 0.18 12.13 -9.66
C LYS A 99 0.18 12.80 -11.03
N THR A 100 0.24 14.12 -11.07
CA THR A 100 0.58 14.82 -12.30
C THR A 100 2.02 14.47 -12.72
N GLU A 101 2.38 14.71 -13.97
CA GLU A 101 3.74 14.45 -14.46
C GLU A 101 4.79 15.20 -13.64
N GLU A 102 4.51 16.47 -13.28
CA GLU A 102 5.36 17.27 -12.43
C GLU A 102 5.54 16.69 -11.02
N GLN A 103 4.45 16.20 -10.43
CA GLN A 103 4.47 15.60 -9.09
C GLN A 103 5.15 14.22 -9.07
N ASP A 104 5.04 13.45 -10.15
CA ASP A 104 5.74 12.17 -10.28
C ASP A 104 7.25 12.39 -10.50
N ALA A 105 7.62 13.46 -11.20
CA ALA A 105 8.99 13.95 -11.36
C ALA A 105 10.04 12.84 -11.65
N GLY A 106 9.66 11.80 -12.38
CA GLY A 106 10.50 10.64 -12.69
C GLY A 106 10.67 9.63 -11.56
N PHE A 107 9.91 9.74 -10.46
CA PHE A 107 9.92 8.75 -9.37
C PHE A 107 9.19 7.45 -9.70
N GLY A 108 8.36 7.46 -10.76
CA GLY A 108 7.68 6.27 -11.27
C GLY A 108 6.48 5.83 -10.46
N TRP A 109 5.88 6.73 -9.68
CA TRP A 109 4.65 6.44 -8.95
C TRP A 109 3.54 5.97 -9.89
N ASN A 110 3.32 6.67 -11.00
CA ASN A 110 2.28 6.31 -11.96
C ASN A 110 2.54 4.97 -12.65
N LEU A 111 3.80 4.58 -12.85
CA LEU A 111 4.15 3.26 -13.35
C LEU A 111 3.84 2.15 -12.33
N TYR A 112 4.04 2.43 -11.05
CA TYR A 112 3.63 1.54 -9.97
C TYR A 112 2.11 1.40 -9.90
N VAL A 113 1.36 2.49 -10.07
CA VAL A 113 -0.10 2.48 -10.18
C VAL A 113 -0.55 1.65 -11.37
N ASP A 114 0.05 1.86 -12.56
CA ASP A 114 -0.26 1.10 -13.78
C ASP A 114 -0.08 -0.40 -13.58
N GLY A 115 1.07 -0.80 -13.03
CA GLY A 115 1.36 -2.20 -12.74
C GLY A 115 0.37 -2.83 -11.76
N SER A 116 -0.01 -2.10 -10.70
CA SER A 116 -0.96 -2.58 -9.70
C SER A 116 -2.37 -2.74 -10.28
N ILE A 117 -2.82 -1.80 -11.11
CA ILE A 117 -4.12 -1.88 -11.80
C ILE A 117 -4.11 -3.04 -12.80
N ALA A 118 -3.05 -3.19 -13.60
CA ALA A 118 -2.92 -4.28 -14.56
C ALA A 118 -2.94 -5.65 -13.86
N PHE A 119 -2.28 -5.77 -12.69
CA PHE A 119 -2.35 -6.97 -11.86
C PHE A 119 -3.80 -7.30 -11.43
N LEU A 120 -4.55 -6.31 -10.91
CA LEU A 120 -5.94 -6.50 -10.49
C LEU A 120 -6.86 -6.88 -11.66
N ARG A 121 -6.58 -6.36 -12.86
CA ARG A 121 -7.31 -6.70 -14.10
C ARG A 121 -6.93 -8.06 -14.68
N GLY A 122 -5.81 -8.64 -14.24
CA GLY A 122 -5.24 -9.84 -14.84
C GLY A 122 -4.63 -9.59 -16.23
N ASP A 123 -4.33 -8.33 -16.55
CA ASP A 123 -3.69 -7.94 -17.81
C ASP A 123 -2.16 -8.06 -17.70
N ARG A 124 -1.67 -9.22 -18.06
CA ARG A 124 -0.24 -9.54 -17.97
C ARG A 124 0.61 -8.66 -18.89
N ALA A 125 0.13 -8.34 -20.08
CA ALA A 125 0.90 -7.53 -21.03
C ALA A 125 1.08 -6.10 -20.55
N ALA A 126 -0.01 -5.47 -20.08
CA ALA A 126 0.06 -4.12 -19.48
C ALA A 126 0.93 -4.11 -18.21
N PHE A 127 0.83 -5.17 -17.39
CA PHE A 127 1.66 -5.32 -16.20
C PHE A 127 3.16 -5.38 -16.56
N ASP A 128 3.56 -6.25 -17.48
CA ASP A 128 4.95 -6.42 -17.89
C ASP A 128 5.51 -5.12 -18.50
N ALA A 129 4.70 -4.38 -19.25
CA ALA A 129 5.09 -3.08 -19.80
C ALA A 129 5.34 -2.04 -18.69
N ALA A 130 4.44 -1.93 -17.71
CA ALA A 130 4.61 -1.02 -16.57
C ALA A 130 5.81 -1.40 -15.70
N HIS A 131 5.97 -2.68 -15.40
CA HIS A 131 7.10 -3.21 -14.63
C HIS A 131 8.44 -2.92 -15.31
N ALA A 132 8.56 -3.19 -16.63
CA ALA A 132 9.79 -2.95 -17.38
C ALA A 132 10.15 -1.45 -17.41
N ARG A 133 9.15 -0.58 -17.61
CA ARG A 133 9.37 0.88 -17.59
C ARG A 133 9.81 1.36 -16.22
N LEU A 134 9.19 0.86 -15.13
CA LEU A 134 9.60 1.19 -13.77
C LEU A 134 11.04 0.72 -13.51
N ALA A 135 11.37 -0.52 -13.88
CA ALA A 135 12.70 -1.08 -13.69
C ALA A 135 13.80 -0.31 -14.42
N ALA A 136 13.47 0.32 -15.56
CA ALA A 136 14.41 1.08 -16.37
C ALA A 136 14.60 2.54 -15.91
N LEU A 137 13.89 3.00 -14.87
CA LEU A 137 14.00 4.39 -14.42
C LEU A 137 15.40 4.69 -13.87
N PRO A 138 16.08 5.71 -14.39
CA PRO A 138 17.36 6.15 -13.86
C PRO A 138 17.19 6.74 -12.48
N ARG A 139 18.14 6.48 -11.58
CA ARG A 139 18.12 7.10 -10.25
C ARG A 139 18.35 8.61 -10.41
N PRO A 140 17.47 9.47 -9.86
CA PRO A 140 17.65 10.91 -9.97
C PRO A 140 18.98 11.37 -9.38
N ALA A 141 19.64 12.33 -10.05
CA ALA A 141 20.82 12.95 -9.50
C ALA A 141 20.47 13.63 -8.17
N GLY A 142 21.31 13.42 -7.13
CA GLY A 142 21.08 13.98 -5.81
C GLY A 142 19.99 13.30 -4.99
N PHE A 143 19.46 12.15 -5.42
CA PHE A 143 18.53 11.37 -4.60
C PHE A 143 19.23 10.87 -3.33
N ASP A 144 19.03 11.59 -2.23
CA ASP A 144 19.60 11.33 -0.89
C ASP A 144 18.45 11.32 0.13
N PRO A 145 17.67 10.22 0.21
CA PRO A 145 16.56 10.14 1.13
C PRO A 145 17.04 10.15 2.58
N ARG A 146 16.38 10.98 3.40
CA ARG A 146 16.70 11.14 4.83
C ARG A 146 15.47 10.83 5.67
N GLY A 147 15.72 10.20 6.81
CA GLY A 147 14.70 9.97 7.83
C GLY A 147 14.33 11.26 8.58
N PRO A 148 13.32 11.19 9.47
CA PRO A 148 12.90 12.32 10.30
C PRO A 148 14.04 12.85 11.21
N ASP A 149 15.01 12.01 11.53
CA ASP A 149 16.21 12.37 12.31
C ASP A 149 17.34 12.97 11.45
N GLY A 150 17.08 13.23 10.16
CA GLY A 150 18.05 13.77 9.20
C GLY A 150 19.10 12.77 8.71
N LYS A 151 19.10 11.53 9.20
CA LYS A 151 20.08 10.52 8.79
C LYS A 151 19.74 9.91 7.44
N PRO A 152 20.75 9.53 6.63
CA PRO A 152 20.51 8.85 5.37
C PRO A 152 19.71 7.56 5.56
N VAL A 153 18.71 7.36 4.72
CA VAL A 153 17.90 6.13 4.67
C VAL A 153 18.23 5.39 3.39
N ALA A 154 18.59 4.11 3.49
CA ALA A 154 18.78 3.30 2.31
C ALA A 154 17.42 2.94 1.71
N ILE A 155 17.06 3.60 0.61
CA ILE A 155 15.88 3.26 -0.18
C ILE A 155 16.35 2.59 -1.47
N ARG A 156 15.77 1.41 -1.76
CA ARG A 156 15.99 0.71 -3.03
C ARG A 156 15.41 1.54 -4.17
N TRP A 157 16.18 1.67 -5.23
CA TRP A 157 15.73 2.32 -6.46
C TRP A 157 15.57 1.28 -7.58
N PRO A 158 14.54 1.37 -8.42
CA PRO A 158 13.38 2.27 -8.32
C PRO A 158 12.46 1.93 -7.13
N MET A 159 11.78 2.96 -6.60
CA MET A 159 10.83 2.75 -5.49
C MET A 159 9.66 1.89 -5.96
N ASN A 160 9.13 1.05 -5.06
CA ASN A 160 8.00 0.15 -5.29
C ASN A 160 8.22 -0.95 -6.37
N LEU A 161 9.39 -1.01 -7.02
CA LEU A 161 9.70 -2.08 -7.97
C LEU A 161 9.63 -3.46 -7.29
N ASN A 162 10.06 -3.57 -6.03
CA ASN A 162 9.97 -4.79 -5.26
C ASN A 162 8.55 -5.32 -5.10
N VAL A 163 7.54 -4.44 -5.08
CA VAL A 163 6.12 -4.83 -5.03
C VAL A 163 5.69 -5.42 -6.35
N LEU A 164 6.02 -4.75 -7.47
CA LEU A 164 5.74 -5.31 -8.79
C LEU A 164 6.51 -6.62 -9.03
N ASP A 165 7.74 -6.75 -8.55
CA ASP A 165 8.48 -8.02 -8.54
C ASP A 165 7.71 -9.12 -7.77
N GLY A 166 7.07 -8.76 -6.65
CA GLY A 166 6.20 -9.65 -5.88
C GLY A 166 4.98 -10.09 -6.69
N PHE A 167 4.30 -9.15 -7.31
CA PHE A 167 3.16 -9.43 -8.19
C PHE A 167 3.54 -10.32 -9.39
N ALA A 168 4.72 -10.08 -9.98
CA ALA A 168 5.23 -10.92 -11.07
C ALA A 168 5.46 -12.36 -10.64
N ARG A 169 6.07 -12.57 -9.46
CA ARG A 169 6.33 -13.91 -8.90
C ARG A 169 5.06 -14.65 -8.52
N CYS A 170 4.09 -13.96 -7.97
CA CYS A 170 2.83 -14.52 -7.47
C CYS A 170 1.65 -14.13 -8.37
N TRP A 171 1.89 -14.10 -9.69
CA TRP A 171 0.85 -13.77 -10.65
C TRP A 171 -0.37 -14.68 -10.52
N GLY A 172 -1.56 -14.07 -10.52
CA GLY A 172 -2.82 -14.79 -10.39
C GLY A 172 -3.24 -15.12 -8.96
N MET A 173 -2.39 -14.87 -7.97
CA MET A 173 -2.75 -14.99 -6.56
C MET A 173 -3.63 -13.81 -6.12
N PRO A 174 -4.44 -13.95 -5.04
CA PRO A 174 -5.11 -12.82 -4.42
C PRO A 174 -4.13 -11.68 -4.09
N TYR A 175 -4.58 -10.42 -4.23
CA TYR A 175 -3.72 -9.23 -4.11
C TYR A 175 -2.89 -9.22 -2.83
N LYS A 176 -3.50 -9.47 -1.67
CA LYS A 176 -2.81 -9.53 -0.37
C LYS A 176 -1.67 -10.54 -0.36
N GLN A 177 -1.89 -11.72 -0.95
CA GLN A 177 -0.88 -12.77 -1.01
C GLN A 177 0.25 -12.39 -1.96
N ALA A 178 -0.10 -11.86 -3.15
CA ALA A 178 0.88 -11.42 -4.13
C ALA A 178 1.72 -10.24 -3.63
N TYR A 179 1.11 -9.31 -2.87
CA TYR A 179 1.83 -8.23 -2.20
C TYR A 179 2.84 -8.78 -1.16
N GLY A 180 2.47 -9.82 -0.42
CA GLY A 180 3.35 -10.53 0.51
C GLY A 180 4.53 -11.26 -0.17
N CYS A 181 4.48 -11.49 -1.48
CA CYS A 181 5.59 -12.03 -2.27
C CYS A 181 6.68 -10.98 -2.57
N ALA A 182 6.44 -9.70 -2.26
CA ALA A 182 7.47 -8.67 -2.37
C ALA A 182 8.64 -9.02 -1.43
N VAL A 183 9.87 -8.95 -1.95
CA VAL A 183 11.05 -9.05 -1.09
C VAL A 183 11.07 -7.79 -0.21
N PRO A 184 11.11 -7.92 1.12
CA PRO A 184 11.20 -6.78 1.99
C PRO A 184 12.35 -5.86 1.55
N MET A 185 12.12 -4.55 1.58
CA MET A 185 13.21 -3.58 1.42
C MET A 185 14.15 -3.78 2.61
N GLN A 186 15.21 -4.57 2.40
CA GLN A 186 16.26 -4.69 3.42
C GLN A 186 16.84 -3.29 3.64
N ARG A 187 16.75 -2.80 4.88
CA ARG A 187 17.56 -1.67 5.30
C ARG A 187 19.02 -2.11 5.17
N VAL A 188 19.65 -1.75 4.08
CA VAL A 188 21.09 -1.89 3.96
C VAL A 188 21.70 -0.81 4.86
N ILE A 189 21.95 -1.15 6.11
CA ILE A 189 22.81 -0.35 6.99
C ILE A 189 24.20 -0.51 6.37
N ARG A 190 24.65 0.48 5.60
CA ARG A 190 26.07 0.56 5.24
C ARG A 190 26.83 0.80 6.56
N PRO A 191 27.84 -0.06 6.89
CA PRO A 191 28.73 0.30 7.97
C PRO A 191 29.40 1.63 7.63
N ALA A 192 29.47 2.53 8.64
CA ALA A 192 30.23 3.76 8.52
C ALA A 192 31.68 3.39 8.15
N ALA A 193 32.17 4.01 7.05
CA ALA A 193 33.58 3.93 6.66
C ALA A 193 34.43 4.81 7.58
#